data_d0c8ee6977dfead347d7b3c2b0dc6e9c
#
_entry.id   d0c8ee6977dfead347d7b3c2b0dc6e9c
#
_cell.length_a   1.000
_cell.length_b   1.000
_cell.length_c   1.000
_cell.angle_alpha   90.00
_cell.angle_beta   90.00
_cell.angle_gamma   90.00
#
_symmetry.space_group_name_H-M   'P 1'
#
loop_
_entity.id
_entity.type
_entity.pdbx_description
1 polymer ?
#
loop_
_entity_poly.entity_id
_entity_poly.type
_entity_poly.pdbx_seq_one_letter_code
_entity_poly.pdbx_strand_id
1 'polypeptide(L)'
;MPSAHRCSPVAAAWSVLCLALSPLAQAASCAKQSPAHRVALIELYTSEGCSSCPPADQWLGQLSQGFSADQVVALALHVDYWDYIGWQDPFAQPAFAERQRWLTRLARSSTVYTPEVFTGMKELRKWHTATNFAERIEKINRRPAAADIALQMRSAGDNAVDLEARFTLREGERAVQAAEAFVIIYENQLRSEIRAGENRGVNLQHERVVRFWSTALPLSKADGTALWQQTLKIPADWQLKQLGVAAFVQDAQAGEVLQAVALPGCLQPATATAS
;
A
#
# COMPACT_ATOMS: atom_id res chain seq x y z
N MET A 1 -96.08 -8.62 -14.74
CA MET A 1 -95.14 -7.55 -14.95
C MET A 1 -94.11 -7.62 -13.85
N PRO A 2 -92.88 -8.13 -14.04
CA PRO A 2 -91.84 -8.22 -12.98
C PRO A 2 -90.89 -7.02 -13.11
N SER A 3 -90.58 -6.44 -11.95
CA SER A 3 -89.64 -5.34 -11.73
C SER A 3 -88.15 -5.81 -11.86
N ALA A 4 -87.44 -5.05 -12.65
CA ALA A 4 -86.01 -5.29 -12.80
C ALA A 4 -85.23 -4.57 -11.69
N HIS A 5 -84.45 -5.37 -10.86
CA HIS A 5 -83.46 -4.86 -9.91
C HIS A 5 -82.17 -4.62 -10.66
N ARG A 6 -81.72 -3.39 -10.67
CA ARG A 6 -80.34 -3.01 -11.14
C ARG A 6 -79.36 -3.21 -10.02
N CYS A 7 -78.38 -4.11 -10.22
CA CYS A 7 -77.19 -4.21 -9.39
C CYS A 7 -76.10 -3.23 -9.89
N SER A 8 -75.65 -2.30 -9.04
CA SER A 8 -74.48 -1.44 -9.27
C SER A 8 -73.24 -2.16 -8.92
N PRO A 9 -72.18 -2.11 -9.73
CA PRO A 9 -70.84 -2.69 -9.32
C PRO A 9 -70.12 -1.70 -8.41
N VAL A 10 -69.70 -2.20 -7.26
CA VAL A 10 -68.74 -1.55 -6.32
C VAL A 10 -67.36 -1.72 -6.89
N ALA A 11 -66.77 -0.63 -7.36
CA ALA A 11 -65.37 -0.61 -7.78
C ALA A 11 -64.46 -0.59 -6.53
N ALA A 12 -63.79 -1.70 -6.24
CA ALA A 12 -62.73 -1.76 -5.23
C ALA A 12 -61.45 -1.15 -5.79
N ALA A 13 -61.09 0.05 -5.31
CA ALA A 13 -59.81 0.67 -5.61
C ALA A 13 -58.71 0.00 -4.81
N TRP A 14 -57.83 -0.75 -5.46
CA TRP A 14 -56.62 -1.30 -4.88
C TRP A 14 -55.52 -0.22 -4.94
N SER A 15 -55.23 0.39 -3.79
CA SER A 15 -54.06 1.28 -3.63
C SER A 15 -52.79 0.47 -3.61
N VAL A 16 -52.03 0.47 -4.69
CA VAL A 16 -50.69 -0.11 -4.75
C VAL A 16 -49.74 0.84 -4.03
N LEU A 17 -49.36 0.45 -2.83
CA LEU A 17 -48.31 1.12 -2.04
C LEU A 17 -46.95 0.77 -2.64
N CYS A 18 -46.38 1.63 -3.52
CA CYS A 18 -45.01 1.52 -4.00
C CYS A 18 -44.04 1.84 -2.86
N LEU A 19 -43.55 0.80 -2.19
CA LEU A 19 -42.37 0.95 -1.35
C LEU A 19 -41.16 1.28 -2.22
N ALA A 20 -40.73 2.54 -2.21
CA ALA A 20 -39.46 2.96 -2.79
C ALA A 20 -38.33 2.31 -1.99
N LEU A 21 -37.78 1.21 -2.50
CA LEU A 21 -36.48 0.69 -2.02
C LEU A 21 -35.40 1.69 -2.39
N SER A 22 -35.03 2.56 -1.46
CA SER A 22 -33.81 3.36 -1.59
C SER A 22 -32.62 2.42 -1.71
N PRO A 23 -31.78 2.50 -2.76
CA PRO A 23 -30.56 1.75 -2.80
C PRO A 23 -29.67 2.20 -1.63
N LEU A 24 -29.39 1.28 -0.70
CA LEU A 24 -28.36 1.50 0.30
C LEU A 24 -27.04 1.70 -0.47
N ALA A 25 -26.53 2.92 -0.45
CA ALA A 25 -25.22 3.24 -1.01
C ALA A 25 -24.20 2.35 -0.29
N GLN A 26 -23.76 1.28 -0.95
CA GLN A 26 -22.77 0.39 -0.42
C GLN A 26 -21.42 1.15 -0.40
N ALA A 27 -20.86 1.36 0.78
CA ALA A 27 -19.54 1.98 0.91
C ALA A 27 -18.53 1.21 0.04
N ALA A 28 -17.80 1.93 -0.82
CA ALA A 28 -16.78 1.30 -1.65
C ALA A 28 -15.78 0.57 -0.75
N SER A 29 -15.58 -0.71 -1.01
CA SER A 29 -14.66 -1.54 -0.24
C SER A 29 -13.80 -2.38 -1.17
N CYS A 30 -12.57 -2.58 -0.78
CA CYS A 30 -11.61 -3.39 -1.50
C CYS A 30 -10.89 -4.33 -0.54
N ALA A 31 -10.56 -5.50 -1.03
CA ALA A 31 -9.83 -6.49 -0.26
C ALA A 31 -8.80 -7.19 -1.15
N LYS A 32 -7.71 -7.61 -0.53
CA LYS A 32 -6.64 -8.40 -1.17
C LYS A 32 -6.07 -9.38 -0.17
N GLN A 33 -5.84 -10.60 -0.63
CA GLN A 33 -5.06 -11.60 0.10
C GLN A 33 -3.72 -11.83 -0.58
N SER A 34 -2.69 -12.09 0.22
CA SER A 34 -1.39 -12.47 -0.30
C SER A 34 -1.44 -13.84 -0.98
N PRO A 35 -0.66 -14.05 -2.06
CA PRO A 35 -0.60 -15.34 -2.73
C PRO A 35 0.10 -16.41 -1.88
N ALA A 36 -0.01 -17.67 -2.31
CA ALA A 36 0.62 -18.80 -1.61
C ALA A 36 2.16 -18.79 -1.71
N HIS A 37 2.71 -18.07 -2.66
CA HIS A 37 4.15 -17.86 -2.81
C HIS A 37 4.58 -16.56 -2.15
N ARG A 38 5.88 -16.43 -1.88
CA ARG A 38 6.47 -15.24 -1.28
C ARG A 38 6.55 -14.11 -2.31
N VAL A 39 6.01 -12.95 -1.98
CA VAL A 39 6.08 -11.74 -2.80
C VAL A 39 7.37 -10.97 -2.46
N ALA A 40 8.05 -10.45 -3.48
CA ALA A 40 9.24 -9.66 -3.26
C ALA A 40 8.89 -8.23 -2.82
N LEU A 41 9.43 -7.79 -1.68
CA LEU A 41 9.37 -6.40 -1.24
C LEU A 41 10.59 -5.66 -1.77
N ILE A 42 10.36 -4.56 -2.47
CA ILE A 42 11.37 -3.63 -2.98
C ILE A 42 11.25 -2.33 -2.23
N GLU A 43 12.33 -1.92 -1.60
CA GLU A 43 12.44 -0.64 -0.90
C GLU A 43 13.49 0.21 -1.62
N LEU A 44 13.06 1.30 -2.23
CA LEU A 44 13.94 2.32 -2.81
C LEU A 44 14.08 3.46 -1.82
N TYR A 45 15.30 3.72 -1.37
CA TYR A 45 15.67 4.89 -0.59
C TYR A 45 16.13 6.00 -1.53
N THR A 46 15.41 7.10 -1.55
CA THR A 46 15.52 8.19 -2.51
C THR A 46 15.36 9.55 -1.83
N SER A 47 15.59 10.62 -2.55
CA SER A 47 15.29 11.99 -2.12
C SER A 47 15.17 12.92 -3.32
N GLU A 48 14.25 13.87 -3.26
CA GLU A 48 14.15 14.94 -4.26
C GLU A 48 15.41 15.83 -4.31
N GLY A 49 16.18 15.88 -3.23
CA GLY A 49 17.45 16.61 -3.17
C GLY A 49 18.60 15.94 -3.91
N CYS A 50 18.51 14.66 -4.21
CA CYS A 50 19.57 13.85 -4.78
C CYS A 50 19.50 13.80 -6.31
N SER A 51 20.50 14.33 -7.03
CA SER A 51 20.49 14.41 -8.50
C SER A 51 20.63 13.06 -9.22
N SER A 52 21.15 12.04 -8.56
CA SER A 52 21.25 10.66 -9.08
C SER A 52 19.99 9.81 -8.82
N CYS A 53 19.01 10.32 -8.07
CA CYS A 53 17.82 9.58 -7.67
C CYS A 53 16.71 9.46 -8.74
N PRO A 54 16.43 10.47 -9.58
CA PRO A 54 15.31 10.43 -10.52
C PRO A 54 15.28 9.22 -11.46
N PRO A 55 16.40 8.68 -11.97
CA PRO A 55 16.38 7.46 -12.76
C PRO A 55 15.90 6.22 -11.97
N ALA A 56 16.17 6.16 -10.67
CA ALA A 56 15.72 5.07 -9.81
C ALA A 56 14.22 5.19 -9.49
N ASP A 57 13.73 6.41 -9.28
CA ASP A 57 12.31 6.67 -9.08
C ASP A 57 11.50 6.28 -10.32
N GLN A 58 11.98 6.65 -11.53
CA GLN A 58 11.37 6.23 -12.79
C GLN A 58 11.36 4.70 -12.95
N TRP A 59 12.48 4.04 -12.67
CA TRP A 59 12.57 2.59 -12.72
C TRP A 59 11.56 1.93 -11.78
N LEU A 60 11.45 2.42 -10.53
CA LEU A 60 10.49 1.90 -9.55
C LEU A 60 9.04 2.02 -10.07
N GLY A 61 8.69 3.17 -10.63
CA GLY A 61 7.37 3.43 -11.22
C GLY A 61 7.02 2.49 -12.38
N GLN A 62 8.03 2.05 -13.14
CA GLN A 62 7.87 1.15 -14.29
C GLN A 62 7.77 -0.32 -13.91
N LEU A 63 8.07 -0.71 -12.66
CA LEU A 63 8.04 -2.11 -12.23
C LEU A 63 6.68 -2.79 -12.47
N SER A 64 5.59 -2.05 -12.34
CA SER A 64 4.22 -2.57 -12.60
C SER A 64 3.95 -2.92 -14.06
N GLN A 65 4.79 -2.51 -15.01
CA GLN A 65 4.68 -2.89 -16.42
C GLN A 65 5.24 -4.29 -16.69
N GLY A 66 6.18 -4.74 -15.86
CA GLY A 66 6.84 -6.04 -16.00
C GLY A 66 6.47 -7.09 -14.94
N PHE A 67 5.93 -6.64 -13.80
CA PHE A 67 5.61 -7.50 -12.66
C PHE A 67 4.22 -7.20 -12.11
N SER A 68 3.47 -8.24 -11.80
CA SER A 68 2.18 -8.10 -11.12
C SER A 68 2.36 -7.76 -9.62
N ALA A 69 1.30 -7.27 -8.99
CA ALA A 69 1.28 -7.02 -7.54
C ALA A 69 1.43 -8.30 -6.70
N ASP A 70 1.23 -9.47 -7.31
CA ASP A 70 1.46 -10.78 -6.66
C ASP A 70 2.93 -11.25 -6.80
N GLN A 71 3.74 -10.52 -7.56
CA GLN A 71 5.18 -10.80 -7.70
C GLN A 71 6.04 -9.79 -6.94
N VAL A 72 5.66 -8.50 -6.99
CA VAL A 72 6.45 -7.40 -6.44
C VAL A 72 5.55 -6.39 -5.72
N VAL A 73 5.93 -6.05 -4.50
CA VAL A 73 5.51 -4.86 -3.78
C VAL A 73 6.66 -3.88 -3.79
N ALA A 74 6.47 -2.70 -4.38
CA ALA A 74 7.48 -1.66 -4.49
C ALA A 74 7.09 -0.43 -3.67
N LEU A 75 8.04 0.14 -2.93
CA LEU A 75 7.88 1.30 -2.06
C LEU A 75 9.03 2.27 -2.27
N ALA A 76 8.72 3.57 -2.43
CA ALA A 76 9.69 4.67 -2.41
C ALA A 76 9.69 5.32 -1.04
N LEU A 77 10.84 5.31 -0.38
CA LEU A 77 11.06 5.85 0.95
C LEU A 77 11.98 7.07 0.84
N HIS A 78 11.43 8.25 1.01
CA HIS A 78 12.19 9.48 0.91
C HIS A 78 12.93 9.77 2.22
N VAL A 79 14.25 9.95 2.12
CA VAL A 79 15.14 10.19 3.26
C VAL A 79 15.41 11.67 3.45
N ASP A 80 15.58 12.08 4.71
CA ASP A 80 15.71 13.48 5.14
C ASP A 80 17.14 14.02 5.13
N TYR A 81 18.13 13.16 5.03
CA TYR A 81 19.54 13.60 5.13
C TYR A 81 20.09 14.32 3.89
N TRP A 82 19.24 14.63 2.90
CA TRP A 82 19.52 15.53 1.78
C TRP A 82 18.96 16.95 1.97
N ASP A 83 18.08 17.18 2.95
CA ASP A 83 17.38 18.45 3.13
C ASP A 83 18.32 19.65 3.39
N TYR A 84 19.54 19.38 3.89
CA TYR A 84 20.55 20.40 4.16
C TYR A 84 21.07 21.15 2.93
N ILE A 85 20.84 20.62 1.71
CA ILE A 85 21.29 21.26 0.47
C ILE A 85 20.35 22.37 -0.03
N GLY A 86 19.34 22.73 0.75
CA GLY A 86 18.43 23.84 0.51
C GLY A 86 17.08 23.49 -0.10
N TRP A 87 16.81 22.20 -0.34
CA TRP A 87 15.49 21.68 -0.71
C TRP A 87 15.02 20.71 0.37
N GLN A 88 13.93 21.06 1.05
CA GLN A 88 13.28 20.15 1.99
C GLN A 88 12.31 19.26 1.22
N ASP A 89 12.59 17.96 1.20
CA ASP A 89 11.76 16.96 0.53
C ASP A 89 10.45 16.78 1.31
N PRO A 90 9.27 17.11 0.72
CA PRO A 90 7.99 17.04 1.43
C PRO A 90 7.56 15.61 1.79
N PHE A 91 8.21 14.60 1.22
CA PHE A 91 7.91 13.19 1.46
C PHE A 91 8.90 12.53 2.42
N ALA A 92 9.99 13.23 2.76
CA ALA A 92 11.03 12.68 3.61
C ALA A 92 10.54 12.45 5.05
N GLN A 93 10.95 11.32 5.62
CA GLN A 93 10.68 10.97 7.01
C GLN A 93 11.95 10.42 7.66
N PRO A 94 12.35 10.90 8.86
CA PRO A 94 13.54 10.42 9.57
C PRO A 94 13.53 8.90 9.79
N ALA A 95 12.35 8.32 10.01
CA ALA A 95 12.18 6.87 10.18
C ALA A 95 12.67 6.06 8.98
N PHE A 96 12.61 6.62 7.76
CA PHE A 96 13.08 5.93 6.56
C PHE A 96 14.61 5.87 6.50
N ALA A 97 15.29 6.95 6.90
CA ALA A 97 16.74 6.94 7.03
C ALA A 97 17.21 5.97 8.13
N GLU A 98 16.46 5.81 9.22
CA GLU A 98 16.74 4.83 10.27
C GLU A 98 16.57 3.40 9.77
N ARG A 99 15.48 3.12 9.04
CA ARG A 99 15.23 1.81 8.42
C ARG A 99 16.31 1.47 7.39
N GLN A 100 16.72 2.42 6.55
CA GLN A 100 17.80 2.25 5.60
C GLN A 100 19.10 1.84 6.31
N ARG A 101 19.49 2.57 7.36
CA ARG A 101 20.69 2.23 8.16
C ARG A 101 20.59 0.85 8.77
N TRP A 102 19.42 0.44 9.22
CA TRP A 102 19.19 -0.91 9.75
C TRP A 102 19.39 -1.97 8.68
N LEU A 103 18.80 -1.83 7.48
CA LEU A 103 18.98 -2.75 6.35
C LEU A 103 20.43 -2.79 5.88
N THR A 104 21.11 -1.65 5.80
CA THR A 104 22.53 -1.54 5.43
C THR A 104 23.41 -2.36 6.38
N ARG A 105 23.15 -2.28 7.70
CA ARG A 105 23.84 -3.13 8.69
C ARG A 105 23.58 -4.61 8.48
N LEU A 106 22.34 -5.02 8.23
CA LEU A 106 21.99 -6.42 7.94
C LEU A 106 22.66 -6.93 6.65
N ALA A 107 22.75 -6.07 5.64
CA ALA A 107 23.47 -6.36 4.40
C ALA A 107 25.00 -6.40 4.56
N ARG A 108 25.51 -6.11 5.78
CA ARG A 108 26.96 -5.99 6.09
C ARG A 108 27.65 -4.94 5.24
N SER A 109 26.95 -3.89 4.86
CA SER A 109 27.50 -2.70 4.21
C SER A 109 27.80 -1.62 5.26
N SER A 110 28.80 -0.81 5.01
CA SER A 110 29.16 0.36 5.84
C SER A 110 28.70 1.68 5.24
N THR A 111 28.16 1.64 4.02
CA THR A 111 27.83 2.85 3.27
C THR A 111 26.30 2.97 3.14
N VAL A 112 25.78 4.12 3.54
CA VAL A 112 24.40 4.56 3.33
C VAL A 112 24.43 5.63 2.25
N TYR A 113 23.63 5.48 1.21
CA TYR A 113 23.63 6.40 0.06
C TYR A 113 22.26 6.40 -0.64
N THR A 114 22.04 7.33 -1.56
CA THR A 114 20.89 7.33 -2.46
C THR A 114 21.34 7.45 -3.92
N PRO A 115 20.59 6.86 -4.87
CA PRO A 115 19.49 5.92 -4.64
C PRO A 115 20.02 4.55 -4.16
N GLU A 116 19.45 4.01 -3.09
CA GLU A 116 19.78 2.67 -2.58
C GLU A 116 18.54 1.78 -2.65
N VAL A 117 18.68 0.57 -3.19
CA VAL A 117 17.58 -0.37 -3.36
C VAL A 117 17.82 -1.64 -2.56
N PHE A 118 16.82 -2.02 -1.78
CA PHE A 118 16.81 -3.29 -1.06
C PHE A 118 15.71 -4.23 -1.58
N THR A 119 16.03 -5.52 -1.57
CA THR A 119 15.07 -6.60 -1.75
C THR A 119 15.12 -7.46 -0.49
N GLY A 120 14.21 -7.19 0.45
CA GLY A 120 14.35 -7.66 1.82
C GLY A 120 15.68 -7.17 2.41
N MET A 121 16.44 -8.05 3.07
CA MET A 121 17.72 -7.72 3.69
C MET A 121 18.90 -7.60 2.72
N LYS A 122 18.69 -7.65 1.42
CA LYS A 122 19.79 -7.64 0.44
C LYS A 122 19.76 -6.39 -0.42
N GLU A 123 20.84 -5.65 -0.39
CA GLU A 123 21.09 -4.54 -1.28
C GLU A 123 21.14 -5.00 -2.75
N LEU A 124 20.52 -4.24 -3.64
CA LEU A 124 20.47 -4.47 -5.06
C LEU A 124 21.20 -3.35 -5.82
N ARG A 125 22.54 -3.38 -5.82
CA ARG A 125 23.38 -2.34 -6.44
C ARG A 125 23.16 -2.17 -7.94
N LYS A 126 22.78 -3.25 -8.63
CA LYS A 126 22.53 -3.26 -10.08
C LYS A 126 21.03 -3.33 -10.37
N TRP A 127 20.23 -2.53 -9.67
CA TRP A 127 18.78 -2.50 -9.81
C TRP A 127 18.32 -2.22 -11.25
N HIS A 128 19.08 -1.42 -12.02
CA HIS A 128 18.82 -1.06 -13.41
C HIS A 128 19.11 -2.19 -14.41
N THR A 129 19.73 -3.29 -13.98
CA THR A 129 20.05 -4.43 -14.86
C THR A 129 18.87 -5.42 -14.86
N ALA A 130 18.03 -5.35 -15.88
CA ALA A 130 16.76 -6.08 -15.97
C ALA A 130 16.88 -7.58 -15.70
N THR A 131 17.89 -8.27 -16.29
CA THR A 131 18.09 -9.71 -16.12
C THR A 131 18.32 -10.08 -14.66
N ASN A 132 19.26 -9.42 -13.98
CA ASN A 132 19.59 -9.72 -12.60
C ASN A 132 18.42 -9.42 -11.64
N PHE A 133 17.63 -8.40 -11.96
CA PHE A 133 16.45 -8.06 -11.17
C PHE A 133 15.36 -9.12 -11.32
N ALA A 134 15.01 -9.49 -12.58
CA ALA A 134 13.98 -10.48 -12.85
C ALA A 134 14.30 -11.86 -12.24
N GLU A 135 15.53 -12.35 -12.39
CA GLU A 135 15.99 -13.60 -11.76
C GLU A 135 15.87 -13.58 -10.25
N ARG A 136 16.15 -12.41 -9.65
CA ARG A 136 16.01 -12.24 -8.21
C ARG A 136 14.57 -12.31 -7.75
N ILE A 137 13.66 -11.62 -8.43
CA ILE A 137 12.23 -11.67 -8.14
C ILE A 137 11.73 -13.10 -8.28
N GLU A 138 12.05 -13.76 -9.39
CA GLU A 138 11.67 -15.14 -9.63
C GLU A 138 12.15 -16.08 -8.51
N LYS A 139 13.42 -15.93 -8.07
CA LYS A 139 13.97 -16.73 -6.97
C LYS A 139 13.20 -16.54 -5.67
N ILE A 140 12.71 -15.32 -5.38
CA ILE A 140 11.90 -15.05 -4.20
C ILE A 140 10.52 -15.68 -4.38
N ASN A 141 9.88 -15.48 -5.53
CA ASN A 141 8.54 -15.97 -5.82
C ASN A 141 8.44 -17.50 -5.91
N ARG A 142 9.54 -18.22 -6.17
CA ARG A 142 9.57 -19.70 -6.08
C ARG A 142 9.49 -20.23 -4.64
N ARG A 143 9.70 -19.40 -3.64
CA ARG A 143 9.61 -19.81 -2.23
C ARG A 143 8.15 -19.79 -1.78
N PRO A 144 7.70 -20.76 -0.98
CA PRO A 144 6.40 -20.67 -0.34
C PRO A 144 6.35 -19.45 0.60
N ALA A 145 5.18 -18.86 0.72
CA ALA A 145 4.96 -17.82 1.72
C ALA A 145 5.10 -18.41 3.13
N ALA A 146 5.75 -17.67 4.03
CA ALA A 146 5.90 -18.05 5.43
C ALA A 146 4.81 -17.41 6.32
N ALA A 147 4.06 -16.45 5.75
CA ALA A 147 2.92 -15.83 6.40
C ALA A 147 1.80 -15.58 5.38
N ASP A 148 0.58 -15.46 5.86
CA ASP A 148 -0.58 -14.99 5.10
C ASP A 148 -0.96 -13.60 5.57
N ILE A 149 -1.33 -12.73 4.61
CA ILE A 149 -1.75 -11.35 4.86
C ILE A 149 -3.06 -11.11 4.15
N ALA A 150 -4.06 -10.60 4.87
CA ALA A 150 -5.32 -10.13 4.29
C ALA A 150 -5.48 -8.64 4.56
N LEU A 151 -5.66 -7.85 3.50
CA LEU A 151 -5.92 -6.42 3.57
C LEU A 151 -7.38 -6.13 3.22
N GLN A 152 -7.97 -5.19 3.94
CA GLN A 152 -9.26 -4.62 3.61
C GLN A 152 -9.21 -3.10 3.80
N MET A 153 -9.75 -2.38 2.83
CA MET A 153 -9.90 -0.93 2.85
C MET A 153 -11.35 -0.56 2.53
N ARG A 154 -11.94 0.32 3.32
CA ARG A 154 -13.30 0.82 3.12
C ARG A 154 -13.31 2.33 3.24
N SER A 155 -14.19 2.97 2.49
CA SER A 155 -14.48 4.39 2.72
C SER A 155 -15.21 4.54 4.06
N ALA A 156 -14.71 5.41 4.93
CA ALA A 156 -15.32 5.75 6.22
C ALA A 156 -16.06 7.11 6.19
N GLY A 157 -16.33 7.66 4.98
CA GLY A 157 -16.90 8.99 4.81
C GLY A 157 -15.89 10.10 5.13
N ASP A 158 -16.30 11.35 4.99
CA ASP A 158 -15.58 12.58 5.40
C ASP A 158 -14.04 12.53 5.24
N ASN A 159 -13.59 12.08 4.08
CA ASN A 159 -12.16 11.95 3.78
C ASN A 159 -11.41 11.02 4.75
N ALA A 160 -12.05 9.93 5.16
CA ALA A 160 -11.48 8.91 6.02
C ALA A 160 -11.56 7.52 5.40
N VAL A 161 -10.66 6.63 5.78
CA VAL A 161 -10.64 5.24 5.37
C VAL A 161 -10.48 4.31 6.58
N ASP A 162 -11.28 3.26 6.60
CA ASP A 162 -11.07 2.14 7.52
C ASP A 162 -10.12 1.16 6.86
N LEU A 163 -9.02 0.89 7.52
CA LEU A 163 -8.05 -0.12 7.12
C LEU A 163 -8.02 -1.25 8.12
N GLU A 164 -8.03 -2.46 7.59
CA GLU A 164 -7.83 -3.68 8.36
C GLU A 164 -6.74 -4.52 7.68
N ALA A 165 -5.79 -5.01 8.47
CA ALA A 165 -4.76 -5.94 8.05
C ALA A 165 -4.69 -7.11 9.04
N ARG A 166 -4.88 -8.33 8.54
CA ARG A 166 -4.74 -9.57 9.31
C ARG A 166 -3.50 -10.30 8.87
N PHE A 167 -2.74 -10.79 9.83
CA PHE A 167 -1.49 -11.48 9.62
C PHE A 167 -1.54 -12.84 10.32
N THR A 168 -1.02 -13.88 9.66
CA THR A 168 -0.94 -15.22 10.23
C THR A 168 0.35 -15.89 9.74
N LEU A 169 1.20 -16.34 10.67
CA LEU A 169 2.34 -17.21 10.33
C LEU A 169 1.82 -18.60 9.95
N ARG A 170 2.39 -19.17 8.90
CA ARG A 170 2.05 -20.53 8.48
C ARG A 170 2.65 -21.57 9.43
N GLU A 171 2.06 -22.75 9.46
CA GLU A 171 2.59 -23.87 10.23
C GLU A 171 4.02 -24.20 9.79
N GLY A 172 4.90 -24.49 10.75
CA GLY A 172 6.33 -24.68 10.52
C GLY A 172 7.17 -23.41 10.62
N GLU A 173 6.58 -22.22 10.41
CA GLU A 173 7.26 -20.93 10.51
C GLU A 173 7.07 -20.24 11.87
N ARG A 174 6.31 -20.86 12.79
CA ARG A 174 6.11 -20.37 14.17
C ARG A 174 7.40 -20.38 15.00
N ALA A 175 8.48 -21.00 14.48
CA ALA A 175 9.81 -20.93 15.05
C ALA A 175 10.51 -19.57 14.83
N VAL A 176 9.95 -18.69 14.00
CA VAL A 176 10.41 -17.29 13.86
C VAL A 176 10.13 -16.58 15.19
N GLN A 177 11.18 -16.36 15.97
CA GLN A 177 11.05 -15.87 17.35
C GLN A 177 10.55 -14.43 17.47
N ALA A 178 10.65 -13.66 16.40
CA ALA A 178 10.38 -12.22 16.39
C ALA A 178 9.79 -11.77 15.04
N ALA A 179 8.62 -12.31 14.66
CA ALA A 179 7.92 -11.84 13.47
C ALA A 179 7.18 -10.52 13.79
N GLU A 180 7.37 -9.52 12.92
CA GLU A 180 6.72 -8.22 12.99
C GLU A 180 6.01 -7.91 11.68
N ALA A 181 4.83 -7.31 11.80
CA ALA A 181 4.05 -6.85 10.67
C ALA A 181 4.06 -5.32 10.57
N PHE A 182 3.93 -4.84 9.35
CA PHE A 182 3.85 -3.41 9.03
C PHE A 182 2.72 -3.16 8.03
N VAL A 183 2.04 -2.04 8.21
CA VAL A 183 1.02 -1.52 7.30
C VAL A 183 1.48 -0.17 6.77
N ILE A 184 1.40 0.01 5.47
CA ILE A 184 1.93 1.16 4.74
C ILE A 184 0.83 1.74 3.86
N ILE A 185 0.71 3.08 3.84
CA ILE A 185 -0.04 3.78 2.80
C ILE A 185 0.97 4.44 1.88
N TYR A 186 0.83 4.21 0.59
CA TYR A 186 1.63 4.87 -0.44
C TYR A 186 0.72 5.65 -1.40
N GLU A 187 1.28 6.66 -2.04
CA GLU A 187 0.61 7.49 -3.03
C GLU A 187 1.34 7.44 -4.36
N ASN A 188 0.57 7.40 -5.44
CA ASN A 188 1.09 7.41 -6.81
C ASN A 188 0.83 8.76 -7.46
N GLN A 189 1.47 8.99 -8.63
CA GLN A 189 1.29 10.15 -9.49
C GLN A 189 1.55 11.50 -8.79
N LEU A 190 2.43 11.49 -7.81
CA LEU A 190 2.88 12.72 -7.16
C LEU A 190 3.80 13.51 -8.09
N ARG A 191 3.75 14.84 -7.98
CA ARG A 191 4.57 15.75 -8.76
C ARG A 191 5.14 16.84 -7.89
N SER A 192 6.41 17.16 -8.11
CA SER A 192 7.12 18.22 -7.40
C SER A 192 7.89 19.10 -8.38
N GLU A 193 7.75 20.40 -8.21
CA GLU A 193 8.57 21.41 -8.88
C GLU A 193 9.73 21.79 -7.96
N ILE A 194 10.92 21.32 -8.26
CA ILE A 194 12.09 21.51 -7.40
C ILE A 194 12.66 22.92 -7.54
N ARG A 195 12.69 23.66 -6.43
CA ARG A 195 13.07 25.08 -6.45
C ARG A 195 14.48 25.35 -5.93
N ALA A 196 15.12 24.36 -5.30
CA ALA A 196 16.47 24.48 -4.75
C ALA A 196 17.19 23.12 -4.77
N GLY A 197 18.44 23.07 -4.28
CA GLY A 197 19.25 21.86 -4.25
C GLY A 197 19.77 21.43 -5.62
N GLU A 198 20.24 20.19 -5.73
CA GLU A 198 20.87 19.67 -6.96
C GLU A 198 19.90 19.51 -8.13
N ASN A 199 18.61 19.27 -7.85
CA ASN A 199 17.56 19.11 -8.86
C ASN A 199 16.79 20.40 -9.15
N ARG A 200 17.32 21.57 -8.79
CA ARG A 200 16.66 22.85 -9.02
C ARG A 200 16.22 23.02 -10.47
N GLY A 201 14.94 23.40 -10.67
CA GLY A 201 14.32 23.63 -11.97
C GLY A 201 13.78 22.35 -12.64
N VAL A 202 13.91 21.19 -12.00
CA VAL A 202 13.38 19.91 -12.50
C VAL A 202 11.96 19.70 -11.98
N ASN A 203 11.07 19.16 -12.83
CA ASN A 203 9.77 18.63 -12.43
C ASN A 203 9.90 17.12 -12.24
N LEU A 204 9.77 16.67 -11.02
CA LEU A 204 9.83 15.25 -10.68
C LEU A 204 8.43 14.62 -10.65
N GLN A 205 8.35 13.36 -11.03
CA GLN A 205 7.16 12.52 -10.90
C GLN A 205 7.51 11.30 -10.07
N HIS A 206 6.64 10.99 -9.13
CA HIS A 206 6.89 9.92 -8.18
C HIS A 206 5.74 8.92 -8.15
N GLU A 207 6.09 7.66 -7.99
CA GLU A 207 5.19 6.53 -7.82
C GLU A 207 5.53 5.78 -6.53
N ARG A 208 4.54 5.19 -5.89
CA ARG A 208 4.74 4.34 -4.71
C ARG A 208 5.37 5.05 -3.51
N VAL A 209 5.21 6.39 -3.42
CA VAL A 209 5.77 7.17 -2.31
C VAL A 209 5.07 6.82 -1.01
N VAL A 210 5.83 6.40 -0.02
CA VAL A 210 5.31 6.06 1.30
C VAL A 210 4.91 7.33 2.04
N ARG A 211 3.62 7.43 2.37
CA ARG A 211 3.04 8.55 3.13
C ARG A 211 2.80 8.21 4.60
N PHE A 212 2.52 6.94 4.89
CA PHE A 212 2.32 6.43 6.23
C PHE A 212 3.01 5.08 6.40
N TRP A 213 3.63 4.89 7.55
CA TRP A 213 4.26 3.66 7.97
C TRP A 213 3.85 3.37 9.41
N SER A 214 3.20 2.25 9.68
CA SER A 214 2.79 1.88 11.03
C SER A 214 3.99 1.60 11.93
N THR A 215 3.80 1.70 13.23
CA THR A 215 4.72 1.07 14.17
C THR A 215 4.75 -0.44 13.93
N ALA A 216 5.87 -1.08 14.29
CA ALA A 216 5.98 -2.53 14.23
C ALA A 216 4.89 -3.19 15.08
N LEU A 217 4.18 -4.15 14.49
CA LEU A 217 3.18 -4.96 15.16
C LEU A 217 3.72 -6.38 15.37
N PRO A 218 4.12 -6.75 16.59
CA PRO A 218 4.58 -8.11 16.84
C PRO A 218 3.46 -9.14 16.63
N LEU A 219 3.76 -10.23 15.95
CA LEU A 219 2.84 -11.36 15.87
C LEU A 219 2.83 -12.14 17.19
N SER A 220 1.66 -12.58 17.60
CA SER A 220 1.47 -13.37 18.84
C SER A 220 2.31 -14.64 18.82
N LYS A 221 3.06 -14.87 19.89
CA LYS A 221 3.87 -16.09 20.05
C LYS A 221 3.01 -17.35 20.27
N ALA A 222 1.76 -17.18 20.70
CA ALA A 222 0.87 -18.30 21.00
C ALA A 222 0.28 -18.93 19.73
N ASP A 223 -0.18 -18.09 18.80
CA ASP A 223 -0.90 -18.52 17.59
C ASP A 223 -0.31 -17.99 16.28
N GLY A 224 0.71 -17.13 16.34
CA GLY A 224 1.33 -16.57 15.15
C GLY A 224 0.48 -15.52 14.43
N THR A 225 -0.50 -14.90 15.11
CA THR A 225 -1.41 -13.94 14.49
C THR A 225 -1.19 -12.52 14.95
N ALA A 226 -1.62 -11.57 14.13
CA ALA A 226 -1.78 -10.17 14.50
C ALA A 226 -2.93 -9.54 13.71
N LEU A 227 -3.59 -8.56 14.33
CA LEU A 227 -4.62 -7.75 13.72
C LEU A 227 -4.27 -6.27 13.89
N TRP A 228 -4.21 -5.55 12.79
CA TRP A 228 -4.10 -4.10 12.76
C TRP A 228 -5.39 -3.52 12.19
N GLN A 229 -6.01 -2.60 12.93
CA GLN A 229 -7.23 -1.90 12.50
C GLN A 229 -7.11 -0.44 12.87
N GLN A 230 -7.40 0.44 11.93
CA GLN A 230 -7.43 1.86 12.17
C GLN A 230 -8.32 2.58 11.16
N THR A 231 -9.10 3.56 11.65
CA THR A 231 -9.71 4.60 10.82
C THR A 231 -8.70 5.73 10.68
N LEU A 232 -8.28 6.00 9.45
CA LEU A 232 -7.32 7.05 9.14
C LEU A 232 -8.02 8.19 8.43
N LYS A 233 -7.85 9.39 8.97
CA LYS A 233 -8.24 10.61 8.28
C LYS A 233 -7.20 10.91 7.20
N ILE A 234 -7.65 11.02 5.96
CA ILE A 234 -6.77 11.30 4.83
C ILE A 234 -6.52 12.81 4.76
N PRO A 235 -5.26 13.27 4.81
CA PRO A 235 -4.93 14.68 4.64
C PRO A 235 -5.49 15.24 3.35
N ALA A 236 -5.84 16.52 3.33
CA ALA A 236 -6.50 17.15 2.19
C ALA A 236 -5.62 17.24 0.93
N ASP A 237 -4.30 17.19 1.11
CA ASP A 237 -3.30 17.19 0.04
C ASP A 237 -3.06 15.80 -0.57
N TRP A 238 -3.63 14.72 0.01
CA TRP A 238 -3.50 13.37 -0.55
C TRP A 238 -4.65 13.06 -1.51
N GLN A 239 -4.33 12.40 -2.59
CA GLN A 239 -5.29 12.03 -3.62
C GLN A 239 -5.83 10.61 -3.36
N LEU A 240 -7.04 10.50 -2.79
CA LEU A 240 -7.63 9.21 -2.40
C LEU A 240 -7.60 8.14 -3.50
N LYS A 241 -7.79 8.54 -4.76
CA LYS A 241 -7.73 7.64 -5.94
C LYS A 241 -6.32 7.09 -6.21
N GLN A 242 -5.29 7.78 -5.74
CA GLN A 242 -3.89 7.44 -5.97
C GLN A 242 -3.28 6.70 -4.78
N LEU A 243 -4.04 6.59 -3.67
CA LEU A 243 -3.58 5.86 -2.50
C LEU A 243 -3.66 4.35 -2.74
N GLY A 244 -2.62 3.66 -2.30
CA GLY A 244 -2.64 2.21 -2.15
C GLY A 244 -2.17 1.82 -0.76
N VAL A 245 -2.48 0.60 -0.37
CA VAL A 245 -2.05 0.02 0.90
C VAL A 245 -1.12 -1.14 0.61
N ALA A 246 -0.01 -1.20 1.32
CA ALA A 246 0.85 -2.37 1.35
C ALA A 246 0.97 -2.89 2.78
N ALA A 247 1.26 -4.16 2.92
CA ALA A 247 1.61 -4.76 4.19
C ALA A 247 2.65 -5.84 3.98
N PHE A 248 3.48 -6.06 5.00
CA PHE A 248 4.43 -7.16 4.99
C PHE A 248 4.69 -7.68 6.40
N VAL A 249 5.16 -8.91 6.46
CA VAL A 249 5.68 -9.56 7.67
C VAL A 249 7.16 -9.82 7.46
N GLN A 250 7.96 -9.48 8.46
CA GLN A 250 9.40 -9.74 8.44
C GLN A 250 9.88 -10.33 9.76
N ASP A 251 10.99 -11.04 9.71
CA ASP A 251 11.77 -11.40 10.90
C ASP A 251 12.49 -10.15 11.40
N ALA A 252 12.20 -9.71 12.62
CA ALA A 252 12.77 -8.50 13.20
C ALA A 252 14.29 -8.58 13.44
N GLN A 253 14.86 -9.79 13.57
CA GLN A 253 16.28 -10.00 13.81
C GLN A 253 17.05 -10.18 12.50
N ALA A 254 16.54 -11.07 11.63
CA ALA A 254 17.20 -11.38 10.37
C ALA A 254 16.86 -10.39 9.24
N GLY A 255 15.77 -9.62 9.37
CA GLY A 255 15.29 -8.72 8.32
C GLY A 255 14.68 -9.44 7.11
N GLU A 256 14.53 -10.76 7.19
CA GLU A 256 13.94 -11.53 6.11
C GLU A 256 12.46 -11.22 5.97
N VAL A 257 12.01 -10.84 4.75
CA VAL A 257 10.59 -10.64 4.46
C VAL A 257 9.94 -12.00 4.27
N LEU A 258 8.98 -12.31 5.13
CA LEU A 258 8.25 -13.59 5.16
C LEU A 258 7.10 -13.61 4.17
N GLN A 259 6.44 -12.48 3.98
CA GLN A 259 5.41 -12.23 2.97
C GLN A 259 5.19 -10.74 2.80
N ALA A 260 4.73 -10.33 1.60
CA ALA A 260 4.24 -8.98 1.33
C ALA A 260 2.97 -9.03 0.48
N VAL A 261 2.18 -7.97 0.54
CA VAL A 261 0.98 -7.79 -0.29
C VAL A 261 0.76 -6.31 -0.55
N ALA A 262 0.22 -5.96 -1.71
CA ALA A 262 -0.23 -4.61 -2.00
C ALA A 262 -1.66 -4.63 -2.54
N LEU A 263 -2.47 -3.71 -2.04
CA LEU A 263 -3.80 -3.39 -2.51
C LEU A 263 -3.74 -2.02 -3.18
N PRO A 264 -3.77 -1.95 -4.53
CA PRO A 264 -3.79 -0.68 -5.25
C PRO A 264 -5.01 0.16 -4.89
N GLY A 265 -4.94 1.46 -5.15
CA GLY A 265 -6.05 2.38 -4.90
C GLY A 265 -7.31 1.96 -5.65
N CYS A 266 -8.39 1.82 -4.92
CA CYS A 266 -9.67 1.31 -5.40
C CYS A 266 -10.86 2.12 -4.85
N LEU A 267 -10.60 3.02 -3.90
CA LEU A 267 -11.63 3.89 -3.35
C LEU A 267 -11.85 5.08 -4.29
N GLN A 268 -13.11 5.32 -4.61
CA GLN A 268 -13.52 6.55 -5.27
C GLN A 268 -14.06 7.52 -4.22
N PRO A 269 -13.85 8.84 -4.37
CA PRO A 269 -14.56 9.81 -3.55
C PRO A 269 -16.06 9.53 -3.65
N ALA A 270 -16.76 9.62 -2.52
CA ALA A 270 -18.22 9.58 -2.56
C ALA A 270 -18.69 10.62 -3.58
N THR A 271 -19.42 10.19 -4.60
CA THR A 271 -20.09 11.12 -5.51
C THR A 271 -21.04 11.94 -4.68
N ALA A 272 -20.79 13.25 -4.56
CA ALA A 272 -21.75 14.16 -3.96
C ALA A 272 -23.05 13.98 -4.76
N THR A 273 -24.05 13.36 -4.17
CA THR A 273 -25.41 13.38 -4.72
C THR A 273 -25.82 14.84 -4.70
N ALA A 274 -25.83 15.45 -5.90
CA ALA A 274 -26.44 16.77 -6.07
C ALA A 274 -27.91 16.67 -5.64
N SER A 275 -28.21 17.34 -4.53
CA SER A 275 -29.54 17.57 -4.00
C SER A 275 -30.24 18.70 -4.77
#